data_82e9370ee486be62ce185e400bb5b39d
#
_entry.id   82e9370ee486be62ce185e400bb5b39d
#
_cell.length_a   1.000
_cell.length_b   1.000
_cell.length_c   1.000
_cell.angle_alpha   90.00
_cell.angle_beta   90.00
_cell.angle_gamma   90.00
#
_symmetry.space_group_name_H-M   'P 1'
#
loop_
_entity.id
_entity.type
_entity.pdbx_description
1 polymer ?
#
loop_
_entity_poly.entity_id
_entity_poly.type
_entity_poly.pdbx_seq_one_letter_code
_entity_poly.pdbx_strand_id
1 'polypeptide(L)'
;MRIVVLGGGPGGNAAAFEAARLGAEVVMIERERVGGTCLNWGCIPTKTILRSAHIVADTRRAAEFGLEAPVARVDVDRLRERKEGVVDELVGQVESTAKRLKVRVVYGEGRLVSPSEVEVVLADGSGSETIAGDAVILATGSAPFRLPGIDHDLPGVWTSDEAVSLGSIPDEIVIIGGGVIGLEFACAYAAFGSTVTVVELMEQILPGNDRRVVKATQAFLEEMGVRFFLGDAVESVEQHGDRVRAILRTGEVLEADIVMSAPGRIPNSAGFGYPEAGVEMDRAAVRVDEHFRTNVPGVYAIGDLIGGMMLAHVAEEEGTVAARNAVAELKTVGAAPKLESVRYDCIPACVYTFPEVAVVGSTRDSAKERGIEAVQAVAKFAANGKALGEGEGEGFVQLAAEKGTGRIVGCQIVGPHAVEIIHEVAVAMRHDIDVRHLAETVHAHPTVSEVVKFAALDAAAKCGC
;
A
#
# COMPACT_ATOMS: atom_id res chain seq x y z
N MET A 1 -28.18 -4.91 17.85
CA MET A 1 -27.81 -4.89 16.44
C MET A 1 -26.58 -5.77 16.25
N ARG A 2 -26.59 -6.55 15.18
CA ARG A 2 -25.47 -7.43 14.78
C ARG A 2 -24.92 -6.98 13.45
N ILE A 3 -23.61 -6.85 13.35
CA ILE A 3 -22.89 -6.52 12.11
C ILE A 3 -22.04 -7.72 11.72
N VAL A 4 -22.16 -8.14 10.46
CA VAL A 4 -21.33 -9.20 9.87
C VAL A 4 -20.27 -8.53 8.99
N VAL A 5 -18.99 -8.87 9.19
CA VAL A 5 -17.87 -8.39 8.39
C VAL A 5 -17.28 -9.55 7.61
N LEU A 6 -17.31 -9.48 6.30
CA LEU A 6 -16.79 -10.52 5.41
C LEU A 6 -15.39 -10.15 4.93
N GLY A 7 -14.38 -10.74 5.53
CA GLY A 7 -12.94 -10.51 5.35
C GLY A 7 -12.30 -9.89 6.60
N GLY A 8 -11.19 -10.49 7.06
CA GLY A 8 -10.42 -10.08 8.24
C GLY A 8 -9.11 -9.35 7.90
N GLY A 9 -9.05 -8.67 6.74
CA GLY A 9 -7.94 -7.79 6.37
C GLY A 9 -7.94 -6.47 7.16
N PRO A 10 -7.04 -5.51 6.85
CA PRO A 10 -6.96 -4.23 7.56
C PRO A 10 -8.31 -3.51 7.67
N GLY A 11 -9.03 -3.35 6.56
CA GLY A 11 -10.34 -2.71 6.54
C GLY A 11 -11.39 -3.47 7.34
N GLY A 12 -11.45 -4.81 7.18
CA GLY A 12 -12.39 -5.64 7.93
C GLY A 12 -12.13 -5.63 9.42
N ASN A 13 -10.86 -5.69 9.86
CA ASN A 13 -10.48 -5.56 11.27
C ASN A 13 -10.89 -4.20 11.83
N ALA A 14 -10.61 -3.10 11.12
CA ALA A 14 -10.98 -1.75 11.52
C ALA A 14 -12.51 -1.64 11.66
N ALA A 15 -13.27 -2.12 10.68
CA ALA A 15 -14.72 -2.12 10.69
C ALA A 15 -15.27 -2.94 11.87
N ALA A 16 -14.77 -4.17 12.06
CA ALA A 16 -15.22 -5.06 13.13
C ALA A 16 -14.96 -4.46 14.52
N PHE A 17 -13.76 -3.91 14.71
CA PHE A 17 -13.36 -3.35 16.01
C PHE A 17 -14.11 -2.06 16.31
N GLU A 18 -14.32 -1.19 15.33
CA GLU A 18 -15.08 0.04 15.52
C GLU A 18 -16.56 -0.24 15.79
N ALA A 19 -17.18 -1.14 15.02
CA ALA A 19 -18.57 -1.56 15.27
C ALA A 19 -18.75 -2.12 16.70
N ALA A 20 -17.81 -2.96 17.15
CA ALA A 20 -17.82 -3.52 18.51
C ALA A 20 -17.66 -2.43 19.59
N ARG A 21 -16.77 -1.45 19.40
CA ARG A 21 -16.63 -0.29 20.30
C ARG A 21 -17.92 0.54 20.39
N LEU A 22 -18.66 0.63 19.30
CA LEU A 22 -19.95 1.32 19.22
C LEU A 22 -21.11 0.50 19.78
N GLY A 23 -20.84 -0.70 20.28
CA GLY A 23 -21.81 -1.57 20.99
C GLY A 23 -22.60 -2.52 20.10
N ALA A 24 -22.15 -2.78 18.87
CA ALA A 24 -22.71 -3.84 18.05
C ALA A 24 -22.17 -5.21 18.49
N GLU A 25 -22.98 -6.25 18.33
CA GLU A 25 -22.52 -7.63 18.27
C GLU A 25 -21.87 -7.83 16.89
N VAL A 26 -20.62 -8.31 16.86
CA VAL A 26 -19.88 -8.42 15.60
C VAL A 26 -19.44 -9.85 15.34
N VAL A 27 -19.71 -10.33 14.13
CA VAL A 27 -19.16 -11.57 13.59
C VAL A 27 -18.27 -11.21 12.40
N MET A 28 -17.00 -11.56 12.48
CA MET A 28 -16.02 -11.41 11.39
C MET A 28 -15.73 -12.78 10.79
N ILE A 29 -15.83 -12.88 9.47
CA ILE A 29 -15.58 -14.11 8.71
C ILE A 29 -14.24 -13.94 8.01
N GLU A 30 -13.31 -14.86 8.23
CA GLU A 30 -11.99 -14.85 7.60
C GLU A 30 -11.68 -16.23 7.03
N ARG A 31 -11.20 -16.26 5.79
CA ARG A 31 -10.93 -17.52 5.09
C ARG A 31 -9.70 -18.25 5.61
N GLU A 32 -8.62 -17.51 5.88
CA GLU A 32 -7.32 -18.11 6.19
C GLU A 32 -6.77 -17.60 7.53
N ARG A 33 -6.41 -16.31 7.58
CA ARG A 33 -5.72 -15.73 8.72
C ARG A 33 -6.07 -14.25 8.87
N VAL A 34 -6.45 -13.83 10.06
CA VAL A 34 -6.73 -12.42 10.35
C VAL A 34 -5.52 -11.53 10.04
N GLY A 35 -5.79 -10.28 9.63
CA GLY A 35 -4.78 -9.37 9.13
C GLY A 35 -4.72 -9.32 7.60
N GLY A 36 -5.29 -10.32 6.91
CA GLY A 36 -5.42 -10.37 5.44
C GLY A 36 -4.07 -10.23 4.72
N THR A 37 -4.12 -9.83 3.46
CA THR A 37 -2.94 -9.71 2.60
C THR A 37 -1.85 -8.84 3.22
N CYS A 38 -2.18 -7.66 3.72
CA CYS A 38 -1.18 -6.71 4.22
C CYS A 38 -0.30 -7.30 5.32
N LEU A 39 -0.92 -7.97 6.31
CA LEU A 39 -0.21 -8.50 7.46
C LEU A 39 0.52 -9.80 7.14
N ASN A 40 -0.09 -10.69 6.36
CA ASN A 40 0.41 -12.05 6.17
C ASN A 40 1.29 -12.21 4.92
N TRP A 41 0.95 -11.55 3.80
CA TRP A 41 1.58 -11.76 2.47
C TRP A 41 1.95 -10.47 1.74
N GLY A 42 1.81 -9.28 2.39
CA GLY A 42 2.00 -7.99 1.71
C GLY A 42 2.93 -7.06 2.47
N CYS A 43 2.35 -6.00 3.03
CA CYS A 43 3.09 -4.86 3.57
C CYS A 43 4.12 -5.25 4.63
N ILE A 44 3.70 -5.96 5.67
CA ILE A 44 4.56 -6.24 6.84
C ILE A 44 5.72 -7.16 6.49
N PRO A 45 5.49 -8.34 5.87
CA PRO A 45 6.61 -9.20 5.48
C PRO A 45 7.54 -8.53 4.47
N THR A 46 7.02 -7.78 3.49
CA THR A 46 7.86 -7.03 2.53
C THR A 46 8.74 -5.99 3.23
N LYS A 47 8.19 -5.20 4.17
CA LYS A 47 8.96 -4.19 4.90
C LYS A 47 9.99 -4.83 5.83
N THR A 48 9.71 -6.02 6.35
CA THR A 48 10.69 -6.81 7.12
C THR A 48 11.87 -7.25 6.24
N ILE A 49 11.58 -7.70 5.02
CA ILE A 49 12.60 -8.06 4.01
C ILE A 49 13.42 -6.82 3.59
N LEU A 50 12.74 -5.72 3.26
CA LEU A 50 13.37 -4.45 2.88
C LEU A 50 14.30 -3.90 3.96
N ARG A 51 13.94 -4.02 5.25
CA ARG A 51 14.82 -3.61 6.33
C ARG A 51 16.14 -4.40 6.33
N SER A 52 16.08 -5.71 6.08
CA SER A 52 17.28 -6.53 5.97
C SER A 52 18.10 -6.18 4.72
N ALA A 53 17.43 -5.90 3.60
CA ALA A 53 18.07 -5.44 2.37
C ALA A 53 18.79 -4.10 2.58
N HIS A 54 18.17 -3.15 3.31
CA HIS A 54 18.79 -1.87 3.66
C HIS A 54 20.05 -2.06 4.50
N ILE A 55 20.03 -2.95 5.50
CA ILE A 55 21.22 -3.26 6.29
C ILE A 55 22.36 -3.83 5.42
N VAL A 56 22.05 -4.70 4.45
CA VAL A 56 23.05 -5.19 3.50
C VAL A 56 23.64 -4.05 2.67
N ALA A 57 22.79 -3.15 2.16
CA ALA A 57 23.23 -1.97 1.42
C ALA A 57 24.14 -1.06 2.27
N ASP A 58 23.80 -0.83 3.56
CA ASP A 58 24.61 -0.06 4.49
C ASP A 58 26.00 -0.68 4.68
N THR A 59 26.10 -2.02 4.78
CA THR A 59 27.41 -2.68 4.92
C THR A 59 28.31 -2.52 3.70
N ARG A 60 27.75 -2.32 2.49
CA ARG A 60 28.54 -2.00 1.28
C ARG A 60 29.15 -0.61 1.34
N ARG A 61 28.51 0.31 2.06
CA ARG A 61 28.95 1.69 2.26
C ARG A 61 29.70 1.92 3.56
N ALA A 62 30.00 0.88 4.31
CA ALA A 62 30.66 0.97 5.64
C ALA A 62 31.94 1.83 5.62
N ALA A 63 32.75 1.78 4.54
CA ALA A 63 33.96 2.55 4.39
C ALA A 63 33.72 4.08 4.35
N GLU A 64 32.58 4.55 3.87
CA GLU A 64 32.19 5.96 3.87
C GLU A 64 32.04 6.50 5.31
N PHE A 65 31.69 5.62 6.24
CA PHE A 65 31.53 5.93 7.66
C PHE A 65 32.78 5.60 8.51
N GLY A 66 33.91 5.30 7.84
CA GLY A 66 35.15 4.94 8.53
C GLY A 66 35.15 3.55 9.16
N LEU A 67 34.29 2.65 8.70
CA LEU A 67 34.16 1.31 9.21
C LEU A 67 34.81 0.28 8.27
N GLU A 68 35.61 -0.62 8.82
CA GLU A 68 36.13 -1.80 8.12
C GLU A 68 35.20 -2.99 8.44
N ALA A 69 34.32 -3.31 7.54
CA ALA A 69 33.37 -4.43 7.70
C ALA A 69 33.23 -5.21 6.39
N PRO A 70 33.10 -6.55 6.45
CA PRO A 70 32.73 -7.31 5.26
C PRO A 70 31.29 -6.98 4.86
N VAL A 71 30.99 -7.09 3.56
CA VAL A 71 29.61 -7.02 3.08
C VAL A 71 28.81 -8.16 3.70
N ALA A 72 27.66 -7.85 4.29
CA ALA A 72 26.81 -8.84 4.91
C ALA A 72 26.31 -9.86 3.88
N ARG A 73 26.27 -11.13 4.27
CA ARG A 73 25.62 -12.19 3.51
C ARG A 73 24.26 -12.49 4.12
N VAL A 74 23.27 -12.73 3.27
CA VAL A 74 21.93 -13.05 3.73
C VAL A 74 21.85 -14.54 4.08
N ASP A 75 21.45 -14.82 5.31
CA ASP A 75 20.97 -16.12 5.74
C ASP A 75 19.46 -16.15 5.51
N VAL A 76 19.05 -16.78 4.42
CA VAL A 76 17.65 -16.78 3.94
C VAL A 76 16.72 -17.42 4.96
N ASP A 77 17.16 -18.51 5.63
CA ASP A 77 16.33 -19.22 6.60
C ASP A 77 16.09 -18.36 7.84
N ARG A 78 17.11 -17.71 8.38
CA ARG A 78 16.95 -16.76 9.49
C ARG A 78 16.14 -15.53 9.13
N LEU A 79 16.29 -15.03 7.91
CA LEU A 79 15.48 -13.90 7.45
C LEU A 79 14.00 -14.30 7.35
N ARG A 80 13.72 -15.51 6.88
CA ARG A 80 12.36 -16.08 6.82
C ARG A 80 11.79 -16.25 8.22
N GLU A 81 12.54 -16.89 9.14
CA GLU A 81 12.12 -17.05 10.54
C GLU A 81 11.81 -15.70 11.21
N ARG A 82 12.67 -14.69 11.00
CA ARG A 82 12.42 -13.35 11.51
C ARG A 82 11.14 -12.74 10.95
N LYS A 83 10.93 -12.83 9.63
CA LYS A 83 9.75 -12.31 8.94
C LYS A 83 8.48 -13.00 9.49
N GLU A 84 8.50 -14.31 9.60
CA GLU A 84 7.37 -15.09 10.12
C GLU A 84 7.09 -14.74 11.60
N GLY A 85 8.11 -14.61 12.42
CA GLY A 85 7.96 -14.20 13.81
C GLY A 85 7.30 -12.82 13.97
N VAL A 86 7.63 -11.85 13.10
CA VAL A 86 6.98 -10.52 13.09
C VAL A 86 5.51 -10.64 12.70
N VAL A 87 5.20 -11.44 11.67
CA VAL A 87 3.82 -11.68 11.22
C VAL A 87 3.01 -12.37 12.32
N ASP A 88 3.54 -13.42 12.93
CA ASP A 88 2.87 -14.18 13.99
C ASP A 88 2.55 -13.31 15.21
N GLU A 89 3.49 -12.47 15.63
CA GLU A 89 3.29 -11.54 16.74
C GLU A 89 2.12 -10.58 16.45
N LEU A 90 2.09 -9.99 15.25
CA LEU A 90 1.04 -9.04 14.88
C LEU A 90 -0.33 -9.70 14.67
N VAL A 91 -0.38 -10.90 14.11
CA VAL A 91 -1.63 -11.68 14.03
C VAL A 91 -2.15 -11.98 15.42
N GLY A 92 -1.30 -12.41 16.36
CA GLY A 92 -1.67 -12.62 17.76
C GLY A 92 -2.22 -11.36 18.43
N GLN A 93 -1.73 -10.17 18.06
CA GLN A 93 -2.28 -8.90 18.55
C GLN A 93 -3.68 -8.62 17.98
N VAL A 94 -3.93 -8.92 16.71
CA VAL A 94 -5.27 -8.80 16.08
C VAL A 94 -6.26 -9.75 16.77
N GLU A 95 -5.90 -11.01 16.97
CA GLU A 95 -6.73 -12.03 17.66
C GLU A 95 -7.03 -11.62 19.11
N SER A 96 -6.01 -11.15 19.83
CA SER A 96 -6.17 -10.65 21.20
C SER A 96 -7.14 -9.46 21.25
N THR A 97 -7.09 -8.56 20.27
CA THR A 97 -7.97 -7.41 20.16
C THR A 97 -9.41 -7.85 19.85
N ALA A 98 -9.60 -8.79 18.91
CA ALA A 98 -10.90 -9.38 18.60
C ALA A 98 -11.53 -10.00 19.85
N LYS A 99 -10.75 -10.81 20.59
CA LYS A 99 -11.19 -11.42 21.85
C LYS A 99 -11.58 -10.37 22.92
N ARG A 100 -10.75 -9.34 23.11
CA ARG A 100 -11.00 -8.25 24.08
C ARG A 100 -12.28 -7.48 23.75
N LEU A 101 -12.54 -7.24 22.48
CA LEU A 101 -13.74 -6.54 21.98
C LEU A 101 -14.95 -7.49 21.81
N LYS A 102 -14.79 -8.78 22.09
CA LYS A 102 -15.81 -9.81 21.93
C LYS A 102 -16.32 -9.95 20.49
N VAL A 103 -15.46 -9.70 19.51
CA VAL A 103 -15.73 -10.00 18.10
C VAL A 103 -15.63 -11.52 17.93
N ARG A 104 -16.68 -12.15 17.42
CA ARG A 104 -16.67 -13.56 17.05
C ARG A 104 -15.95 -13.68 15.70
N VAL A 105 -14.80 -14.35 15.66
CA VAL A 105 -14.11 -14.69 14.41
C VAL A 105 -14.55 -16.08 13.99
N VAL A 106 -15.01 -16.20 12.74
CA VAL A 106 -15.40 -17.48 12.11
C VAL A 106 -14.47 -17.72 10.95
N TYR A 107 -13.70 -18.81 11.02
CA TYR A 107 -12.80 -19.19 9.94
C TYR A 107 -13.53 -20.04 8.90
N GLY A 108 -13.52 -19.57 7.65
CA GLY A 108 -14.18 -20.24 6.53
C GLY A 108 -14.39 -19.33 5.31
N GLU A 109 -14.83 -19.95 4.23
CA GLU A 109 -15.19 -19.25 2.99
C GLU A 109 -16.62 -18.70 3.08
N GLY A 110 -16.74 -17.38 3.17
CA GLY A 110 -18.01 -16.69 3.26
C GLY A 110 -18.55 -16.27 1.90
N ARG A 111 -19.89 -16.40 1.71
CA ARG A 111 -20.62 -15.97 0.53
C ARG A 111 -21.87 -15.20 0.93
N LEU A 112 -22.08 -14.01 0.37
CA LEU A 112 -23.31 -13.25 0.56
C LEU A 112 -24.47 -13.96 -0.14
N VAL A 113 -25.49 -14.38 0.59
CA VAL A 113 -26.65 -15.10 0.04
C VAL A 113 -27.93 -14.25 0.05
N SER A 114 -27.98 -13.25 0.91
CA SER A 114 -29.02 -12.22 0.94
C SER A 114 -28.46 -10.93 1.52
N PRO A 115 -29.16 -9.78 1.47
CA PRO A 115 -28.67 -8.52 2.05
C PRO A 115 -28.29 -8.58 3.53
N SER A 116 -28.77 -9.58 4.25
CA SER A 116 -28.58 -9.73 5.70
C SER A 116 -27.94 -11.05 6.11
N GLU A 117 -27.56 -11.92 5.17
CA GLU A 117 -27.08 -13.26 5.47
C GLU A 117 -25.82 -13.61 4.68
N VAL A 118 -24.85 -14.18 5.37
CA VAL A 118 -23.62 -14.74 4.81
C VAL A 118 -23.58 -16.23 5.13
N GLU A 119 -23.52 -17.07 4.10
CA GLU A 119 -23.22 -18.49 4.24
C GLU A 119 -21.70 -18.66 4.34
N VAL A 120 -21.25 -19.47 5.30
CA VAL A 120 -19.84 -19.73 5.55
C VAL A 120 -19.60 -21.23 5.48
N VAL A 121 -18.73 -21.67 4.55
CA VAL A 121 -18.18 -23.03 4.57
C VAL A 121 -17.01 -23.03 5.54
N LEU A 122 -17.15 -23.77 6.65
CA LEU A 122 -16.20 -23.73 7.76
C LEU A 122 -14.87 -24.40 7.40
N ALA A 123 -13.76 -23.74 7.77
CA ALA A 123 -12.40 -24.18 7.45
C ALA A 123 -12.02 -25.53 8.11
N ASP A 124 -12.65 -25.89 9.21
CA ASP A 124 -12.43 -27.16 9.91
C ASP A 124 -13.13 -28.37 9.27
N GLY A 125 -13.89 -28.14 8.18
CA GLY A 125 -14.62 -29.18 7.47
C GLY A 125 -15.90 -29.66 8.19
N SER A 126 -16.33 -28.99 9.25
CA SER A 126 -17.54 -29.39 10.02
C SER A 126 -18.88 -29.08 9.31
N GLY A 127 -18.82 -28.44 8.14
CA GLY A 127 -20.00 -28.12 7.33
C GLY A 127 -20.11 -26.64 6.98
N SER A 128 -21.34 -26.13 6.90
CA SER A 128 -21.62 -24.71 6.64
C SER A 128 -22.51 -24.11 7.73
N GLU A 129 -22.36 -22.81 7.94
CA GLU A 129 -23.18 -22.01 8.87
C GLU A 129 -23.72 -20.79 8.11
N THR A 130 -24.99 -20.44 8.31
CA THR A 130 -25.56 -19.17 7.83
C THR A 130 -25.56 -18.15 8.96
N ILE A 131 -24.90 -17.03 8.76
CA ILE A 131 -24.75 -15.96 9.75
C ILE A 131 -25.60 -14.77 9.30
N ALA A 132 -26.63 -14.44 10.09
CA ALA A 132 -27.47 -13.27 9.84
C ALA A 132 -26.99 -12.05 10.62
N GLY A 133 -27.14 -10.86 10.02
CA GLY A 133 -26.84 -9.56 10.62
C GLY A 133 -27.85 -8.50 10.23
N ASP A 134 -27.90 -7.41 11.01
CA ASP A 134 -28.68 -6.22 10.68
C ASP A 134 -28.00 -5.38 9.61
N ALA A 135 -26.67 -5.51 9.46
CA ALA A 135 -25.87 -4.98 8.35
C ALA A 135 -24.70 -5.91 8.02
N VAL A 136 -24.24 -5.87 6.76
CA VAL A 136 -23.10 -6.62 6.27
C VAL A 136 -22.05 -5.65 5.68
N ILE A 137 -20.78 -5.78 6.08
CA ILE A 137 -19.66 -5.02 5.54
C ILE A 137 -18.77 -5.99 4.74
N LEU A 138 -18.67 -5.75 3.43
CA LEU A 138 -17.89 -6.55 2.50
C LEU A 138 -16.45 -6.00 2.46
N ALA A 139 -15.46 -6.83 2.83
CA ALA A 139 -14.06 -6.47 2.97
C ALA A 139 -13.12 -7.57 2.45
N THR A 140 -13.49 -8.23 1.33
CA THR A 140 -12.76 -9.37 0.77
C THR A 140 -11.44 -9.01 0.07
N GLY A 141 -11.12 -7.72 -0.03
CA GLY A 141 -9.83 -7.23 -0.49
C GLY A 141 -9.53 -7.47 -1.96
N SER A 142 -8.29 -7.83 -2.29
CA SER A 142 -7.80 -8.03 -3.64
C SER A 142 -6.81 -9.19 -3.73
N ALA A 143 -6.54 -9.63 -4.97
CA ALA A 143 -5.50 -10.63 -5.29
C ALA A 143 -4.51 -10.07 -6.33
N PRO A 144 -3.31 -10.64 -6.47
CA PRO A 144 -2.41 -10.33 -7.58
C PRO A 144 -3.12 -10.53 -8.93
N PHE A 145 -2.96 -9.57 -9.83
CA PHE A 145 -3.52 -9.71 -11.18
C PHE A 145 -2.66 -10.69 -11.99
N ARG A 146 -3.26 -11.79 -12.42
CA ARG A 146 -2.62 -12.76 -13.30
C ARG A 146 -2.68 -12.28 -14.74
N LEU A 147 -1.54 -11.96 -15.33
CA LEU A 147 -1.47 -11.47 -16.71
C LEU A 147 -1.90 -12.57 -17.69
N PRO A 148 -2.82 -12.28 -18.62
CA PRO A 148 -3.13 -13.18 -19.71
C PRO A 148 -1.87 -13.49 -20.55
N GLY A 149 -1.68 -14.75 -20.95
CA GLY A 149 -0.53 -15.17 -21.74
C GLY A 149 0.68 -15.62 -20.91
N ILE A 150 0.67 -15.42 -19.59
CA ILE A 150 1.71 -15.93 -18.69
C ILE A 150 1.16 -17.11 -17.90
N ASP A 151 1.84 -18.24 -17.98
CA ASP A 151 1.55 -19.41 -17.14
C ASP A 151 2.14 -19.16 -15.73
N HIS A 152 1.29 -18.82 -14.79
CA HIS A 152 1.67 -18.56 -13.40
C HIS A 152 1.89 -19.83 -12.57
N ASP A 153 1.69 -21.02 -13.17
CA ASP A 153 1.93 -22.29 -12.49
C ASP A 153 3.34 -22.86 -12.83
N LEU A 154 4.09 -22.16 -13.70
CA LEU A 154 5.50 -22.49 -13.96
C LEU A 154 6.36 -22.22 -12.71
N PRO A 155 7.25 -23.15 -12.30
CA PRO A 155 8.06 -23.01 -11.10
C PRO A 155 8.92 -21.73 -11.03
N GLY A 156 9.34 -21.20 -12.18
CA GLY A 156 10.13 -19.98 -12.31
C GLY A 156 9.29 -18.71 -12.43
N VAL A 157 7.96 -18.76 -12.29
CA VAL A 157 7.07 -17.61 -12.33
C VAL A 157 6.50 -17.36 -10.93
N TRP A 158 6.81 -16.22 -10.37
CA TRP A 158 6.34 -15.79 -9.04
C TRP A 158 5.32 -14.67 -9.15
N THR A 159 4.45 -14.59 -8.17
CA THR A 159 3.72 -13.38 -7.79
C THR A 159 4.41 -12.72 -6.59
N SER A 160 3.80 -11.67 -6.03
CA SER A 160 4.26 -11.09 -4.76
C SER A 160 4.23 -12.08 -3.60
N ASP A 161 3.37 -13.08 -3.64
CA ASP A 161 3.17 -14.03 -2.53
C ASP A 161 4.35 -15.01 -2.43
N GLU A 162 4.85 -15.53 -3.58
CA GLU A 162 6.07 -16.35 -3.64
C GLU A 162 7.29 -15.52 -3.28
N ALA A 163 7.38 -14.27 -3.76
CA ALA A 163 8.50 -13.38 -3.44
C ALA A 163 8.58 -13.09 -1.93
N VAL A 164 7.44 -12.88 -1.27
CA VAL A 164 7.34 -12.69 0.19
C VAL A 164 7.66 -13.96 0.96
N SER A 165 7.33 -15.15 0.42
CA SER A 165 7.63 -16.43 1.08
C SER A 165 9.13 -16.64 1.30
N LEU A 166 9.95 -16.01 0.44
CA LEU A 166 11.41 -15.99 0.54
C LEU A 166 12.00 -17.40 0.51
N GLY A 167 11.62 -18.18 -0.50
CA GLY A 167 12.16 -19.54 -0.70
C GLY A 167 13.66 -19.53 -1.02
N SER A 168 14.10 -18.55 -1.81
CA SER A 168 15.50 -18.34 -2.20
C SER A 168 15.71 -16.87 -2.62
N ILE A 169 16.98 -16.48 -2.78
CA ILE A 169 17.37 -15.24 -3.46
C ILE A 169 17.90 -15.69 -4.84
N PRO A 170 17.22 -15.37 -5.95
CA PRO A 170 17.67 -15.72 -7.29
C PRO A 170 18.92 -14.91 -7.68
N ASP A 171 19.80 -15.46 -8.50
CA ASP A 171 20.92 -14.72 -9.05
C ASP A 171 20.46 -13.69 -10.09
N GLU A 172 19.44 -14.07 -10.89
CA GLU A 172 18.85 -13.19 -11.92
C GLU A 172 17.31 -13.20 -11.81
N ILE A 173 16.70 -12.03 -11.77
CA ILE A 173 15.25 -11.85 -11.68
C ILE A 173 14.76 -10.82 -12.69
N VAL A 174 13.70 -11.16 -13.42
CA VAL A 174 12.91 -10.21 -14.22
C VAL A 174 11.62 -9.89 -13.46
N ILE A 175 11.33 -8.62 -13.27
CA ILE A 175 10.12 -8.14 -12.58
C ILE A 175 9.21 -7.45 -13.60
N ILE A 176 7.98 -7.95 -13.73
CA ILE A 176 6.95 -7.36 -14.59
C ILE A 176 6.13 -6.37 -13.75
N GLY A 177 6.25 -5.09 -14.10
CA GLY A 177 5.59 -3.97 -13.44
C GLY A 177 6.53 -3.08 -12.64
N GLY A 178 6.62 -1.82 -13.02
CA GLY A 178 7.37 -0.74 -12.35
C GLY A 178 6.53 0.05 -11.33
N GLY A 179 5.48 -0.58 -10.77
CA GLY A 179 4.69 -0.04 -9.68
C GLY A 179 5.36 -0.25 -8.31
N VAL A 180 4.66 0.14 -7.23
CA VAL A 180 5.18 0.09 -5.86
C VAL A 180 5.74 -1.28 -5.49
N ILE A 181 4.96 -2.35 -5.71
CA ILE A 181 5.35 -3.73 -5.34
C ILE A 181 6.60 -4.15 -6.12
N GLY A 182 6.59 -3.96 -7.45
CA GLY A 182 7.74 -4.35 -8.29
C GLY A 182 9.02 -3.62 -7.90
N LEU A 183 8.95 -2.32 -7.62
CA LEU A 183 10.13 -1.53 -7.24
C LEU A 183 10.66 -1.85 -5.84
N GLU A 184 9.78 -2.15 -4.88
CA GLU A 184 10.19 -2.59 -3.55
C GLU A 184 10.97 -3.91 -3.62
N PHE A 185 10.48 -4.89 -4.39
CA PHE A 185 11.21 -6.14 -4.61
C PHE A 185 12.46 -5.94 -5.47
N ALA A 186 12.42 -5.06 -6.49
CA ALA A 186 13.62 -4.73 -7.25
C ALA A 186 14.73 -4.17 -6.35
N CYS A 187 14.38 -3.26 -5.45
CA CYS A 187 15.27 -2.69 -4.45
C CYS A 187 15.84 -3.77 -3.50
N ALA A 188 14.97 -4.64 -2.97
CA ALA A 188 15.37 -5.70 -2.04
C ALA A 188 16.33 -6.71 -2.69
N TYR A 189 15.97 -7.24 -3.87
CA TYR A 189 16.79 -8.25 -4.55
C TYR A 189 18.10 -7.67 -5.07
N ALA A 190 18.13 -6.43 -5.60
CA ALA A 190 19.36 -5.75 -5.97
C ALA A 190 20.30 -5.57 -4.76
N ALA A 191 19.75 -5.18 -3.62
CA ALA A 191 20.52 -5.09 -2.38
C ALA A 191 21.06 -6.45 -1.91
N PHE A 192 20.32 -7.54 -2.11
CA PHE A 192 20.79 -8.89 -1.80
C PHE A 192 21.83 -9.41 -2.80
N GLY A 193 21.99 -8.77 -3.96
CA GLY A 193 23.01 -9.11 -4.95
C GLY A 193 22.50 -9.75 -6.23
N SER A 194 21.19 -9.84 -6.40
CA SER A 194 20.58 -10.30 -7.64
C SER A 194 20.81 -9.30 -8.80
N THR A 195 20.96 -9.80 -10.01
CA THR A 195 20.81 -9.00 -11.23
C THR A 195 19.33 -8.80 -11.50
N VAL A 196 18.86 -7.55 -11.40
CA VAL A 196 17.44 -7.21 -11.48
C VAL A 196 17.13 -6.48 -12.78
N THR A 197 16.10 -6.95 -13.49
CA THR A 197 15.54 -6.24 -14.65
C THR A 197 14.05 -6.00 -14.44
N VAL A 198 13.60 -4.76 -14.57
CA VAL A 198 12.18 -4.37 -14.47
C VAL A 198 11.65 -4.07 -15.87
N VAL A 199 10.52 -4.69 -16.23
CA VAL A 199 9.79 -4.42 -17.48
C VAL A 199 8.48 -3.72 -17.11
N GLU A 200 8.28 -2.50 -17.64
CA GLU A 200 7.10 -1.68 -17.36
C GLU A 200 6.43 -1.28 -18.68
N LEU A 201 5.12 -1.54 -18.76
CA LEU A 201 4.29 -1.22 -19.93
C LEU A 201 4.24 0.28 -20.23
N MET A 202 4.23 1.11 -19.19
CA MET A 202 4.18 2.56 -19.31
C MET A 202 5.57 3.13 -19.60
N GLU A 203 5.60 4.34 -20.12
CA GLU A 203 6.85 5.09 -20.42
C GLU A 203 7.63 5.53 -19.17
N GLN A 204 7.10 5.23 -17.97
CA GLN A 204 7.74 5.56 -16.69
C GLN A 204 7.35 4.58 -15.60
N ILE A 205 8.22 4.40 -14.63
CA ILE A 205 7.91 3.71 -13.37
C ILE A 205 6.95 4.55 -12.53
N LEU A 206 6.33 3.97 -11.50
CA LEU A 206 5.37 4.63 -10.60
C LEU A 206 4.33 5.44 -11.39
N PRO A 207 3.52 4.82 -12.26
CA PRO A 207 2.56 5.52 -13.09
C PRO A 207 1.67 6.45 -12.26
N GLY A 208 1.42 7.67 -12.77
CA GLY A 208 0.62 8.68 -12.07
C GLY A 208 1.38 9.58 -11.09
N ASN A 209 2.65 9.29 -10.79
CA ASN A 209 3.48 10.14 -9.95
C ASN A 209 4.16 11.27 -10.75
N ASP A 210 4.59 12.31 -10.03
CA ASP A 210 5.34 13.45 -10.60
C ASP A 210 6.62 12.98 -11.27
N ARG A 211 6.92 13.55 -12.45
CA ARG A 211 8.11 13.18 -13.24
C ARG A 211 9.43 13.36 -12.48
N ARG A 212 9.52 14.32 -11.57
CA ARG A 212 10.73 14.53 -10.77
C ARG A 212 10.92 13.41 -9.77
N VAL A 213 9.84 12.97 -9.12
CA VAL A 213 9.83 11.81 -8.22
C VAL A 213 10.25 10.56 -8.98
N VAL A 214 9.58 10.28 -10.11
CA VAL A 214 9.89 9.13 -10.97
C VAL A 214 11.36 9.11 -11.38
N LYS A 215 11.86 10.25 -11.88
CA LYS A 215 13.24 10.34 -12.38
C LYS A 215 14.29 10.15 -11.28
N ALA A 216 14.03 10.69 -10.10
CA ALA A 216 14.93 10.49 -8.95
C ALA A 216 14.91 9.03 -8.50
N THR A 217 13.74 8.44 -8.32
CA THR A 217 13.59 7.03 -7.88
C THR A 217 14.25 6.07 -8.89
N GLN A 218 14.04 6.29 -10.18
CA GLN A 218 14.64 5.46 -11.22
C GLN A 218 16.17 5.55 -11.18
N ALA A 219 16.74 6.77 -11.10
CA ALA A 219 18.18 6.97 -11.04
C ALA A 219 18.82 6.23 -9.86
N PHE A 220 18.22 6.27 -8.68
CA PHE A 220 18.72 5.53 -7.52
C PHE A 220 18.69 4.02 -7.71
N LEU A 221 17.63 3.49 -8.31
CA LEU A 221 17.56 2.05 -8.59
C LEU A 221 18.55 1.62 -9.68
N GLU A 222 18.78 2.48 -10.68
CA GLU A 222 19.82 2.27 -11.70
C GLU A 222 21.24 2.26 -11.09
N GLU A 223 21.51 3.14 -10.12
CA GLU A 223 22.77 3.14 -9.36
C GLU A 223 22.95 1.85 -8.52
N MET A 224 21.85 1.25 -8.07
CA MET A 224 21.86 -0.08 -7.44
C MET A 224 22.05 -1.24 -8.44
N GLY A 225 22.11 -0.94 -9.76
CA GLY A 225 22.29 -1.92 -10.83
C GLY A 225 20.96 -2.47 -11.41
N VAL A 226 19.81 -1.91 -11.07
CA VAL A 226 18.53 -2.30 -11.67
C VAL A 226 18.45 -1.79 -13.11
N ARG A 227 18.08 -2.68 -14.04
CA ARG A 227 17.84 -2.33 -15.44
C ARG A 227 16.35 -2.15 -15.71
N PHE A 228 16.01 -1.18 -16.56
CA PHE A 228 14.61 -0.89 -16.91
C PHE A 228 14.34 -1.05 -18.40
N PHE A 229 13.26 -1.74 -18.74
CA PHE A 229 12.63 -1.74 -20.06
C PHE A 229 11.28 -1.03 -19.91
N LEU A 230 11.20 0.22 -20.33
CA LEU A 230 10.01 1.07 -20.24
C LEU A 230 9.28 1.13 -21.59
N GLY A 231 7.96 1.26 -21.57
CA GLY A 231 7.13 1.27 -22.77
C GLY A 231 7.05 -0.10 -23.46
N ASP A 232 7.42 -1.17 -22.75
CA ASP A 232 7.41 -2.54 -23.26
C ASP A 232 6.63 -3.49 -22.34
N ALA A 233 6.27 -4.65 -22.83
CA ALA A 233 5.52 -5.65 -22.09
C ALA A 233 6.11 -7.05 -22.26
N VAL A 234 6.02 -7.88 -21.23
CA VAL A 234 6.25 -9.31 -21.36
C VAL A 234 4.99 -9.93 -21.94
N GLU A 235 5.10 -10.55 -23.12
CA GLU A 235 4.01 -11.24 -23.80
C GLU A 235 3.84 -12.69 -23.36
N SER A 236 4.98 -13.37 -23.11
CA SER A 236 4.98 -14.75 -22.62
C SER A 236 6.20 -15.05 -21.77
N VAL A 237 6.08 -16.08 -20.96
CA VAL A 237 7.19 -16.68 -20.21
C VAL A 237 7.25 -18.17 -20.56
N GLU A 238 8.44 -18.64 -20.87
CA GLU A 238 8.68 -20.02 -21.28
C GLU A 238 9.73 -20.67 -20.38
N GLN A 239 9.55 -21.95 -20.08
CA GLN A 239 10.57 -22.74 -19.38
C GLN A 239 11.75 -23.01 -20.31
N HIS A 240 12.97 -22.79 -19.84
CA HIS A 240 14.20 -23.06 -20.57
C HIS A 240 15.24 -23.79 -19.69
N GLY A 241 15.21 -25.09 -19.68
CA GLY A 241 15.99 -25.89 -18.73
C GLY A 241 15.57 -25.60 -17.30
N ASP A 242 16.52 -25.23 -16.46
CA ASP A 242 16.26 -24.85 -15.05
C ASP A 242 15.91 -23.35 -14.89
N ARG A 243 15.88 -22.59 -15.99
CA ARG A 243 15.61 -21.15 -16.04
C ARG A 243 14.33 -20.84 -16.82
N VAL A 244 13.94 -19.59 -16.81
CA VAL A 244 12.79 -19.06 -17.57
C VAL A 244 13.23 -17.97 -18.53
N ARG A 245 12.49 -17.82 -19.63
CA ARG A 245 12.66 -16.76 -20.63
C ARG A 245 11.41 -15.89 -20.66
N ALA A 246 11.57 -14.61 -20.37
CA ALA A 246 10.54 -13.60 -20.61
C ALA A 246 10.72 -13.04 -22.03
N ILE A 247 9.69 -13.18 -22.86
CA ILE A 247 9.68 -12.68 -24.24
C ILE A 247 8.92 -11.36 -24.23
N LEU A 248 9.64 -10.29 -24.64
CA LEU A 248 9.07 -8.94 -24.69
C LEU A 248 8.31 -8.73 -26.01
N ARG A 249 7.39 -7.80 -26.01
CA ARG A 249 6.61 -7.37 -27.19
C ARG A 249 7.52 -6.88 -28.34
N THR A 250 8.65 -6.31 -28.01
CA THR A 250 9.68 -5.91 -29.00
C THR A 250 10.43 -7.08 -29.63
N GLY A 251 10.25 -8.30 -29.12
CA GLY A 251 10.96 -9.50 -29.52
C GLY A 251 12.28 -9.74 -28.76
N GLU A 252 12.63 -8.86 -27.83
CA GLU A 252 13.76 -9.10 -26.92
C GLU A 252 13.45 -10.27 -25.98
N VAL A 253 14.46 -11.07 -25.65
CA VAL A 253 14.36 -12.23 -24.76
C VAL A 253 15.23 -12.00 -23.54
N LEU A 254 14.62 -12.01 -22.37
CA LEU A 254 15.29 -11.88 -21.08
C LEU A 254 15.31 -13.26 -20.40
N GLU A 255 16.49 -13.80 -20.17
CA GLU A 255 16.67 -15.06 -19.45
C GLU A 255 16.95 -14.77 -17.97
N ALA A 256 16.26 -15.49 -17.07
CA ALA A 256 16.38 -15.31 -15.63
C ALA A 256 16.09 -16.62 -14.87
N ASP A 257 16.45 -16.67 -13.59
CA ASP A 257 16.05 -17.76 -12.71
C ASP A 257 14.56 -17.65 -12.39
N ILE A 258 14.10 -16.40 -12.20
CA ILE A 258 12.72 -16.09 -11.82
C ILE A 258 12.18 -14.92 -12.66
N VAL A 259 10.92 -15.05 -13.05
CA VAL A 259 10.09 -13.93 -13.52
C VAL A 259 9.03 -13.63 -12.47
N MET A 260 9.09 -12.47 -11.85
CA MET A 260 8.10 -12.02 -10.87
C MET A 260 7.04 -11.16 -11.53
N SER A 261 5.78 -11.58 -11.47
CA SER A 261 4.63 -10.85 -12.02
C SER A 261 4.02 -9.95 -10.95
N ALA A 262 4.20 -8.63 -11.10
CA ALA A 262 3.69 -7.58 -10.22
C ALA A 262 2.97 -6.44 -10.98
N PRO A 263 2.09 -6.74 -11.97
CA PRO A 263 1.46 -5.72 -12.83
C PRO A 263 0.34 -4.94 -12.13
N GLY A 264 -0.07 -5.36 -10.95
CA GLY A 264 -1.15 -4.76 -10.15
C GLY A 264 -1.99 -5.78 -9.41
N ARG A 265 -3.13 -5.31 -8.88
CA ARG A 265 -4.06 -6.12 -8.10
C ARG A 265 -5.48 -6.01 -8.66
N ILE A 266 -6.30 -7.01 -8.41
CA ILE A 266 -7.71 -7.06 -8.82
C ILE A 266 -8.59 -7.32 -7.60
N PRO A 267 -9.75 -6.61 -7.47
CA PRO A 267 -10.69 -6.85 -6.38
C PRO A 267 -11.19 -8.30 -6.31
N ASN A 268 -11.25 -8.86 -5.11
CA ASN A 268 -11.76 -10.20 -4.84
C ASN A 268 -13.29 -10.19 -4.72
N SER A 269 -13.98 -10.21 -5.85
CA SER A 269 -15.44 -10.21 -5.90
C SER A 269 -16.04 -11.50 -6.49
N ALA A 270 -15.26 -12.26 -7.24
CA ALA A 270 -15.74 -13.48 -7.88
C ALA A 270 -15.98 -14.59 -6.86
N GLY A 271 -17.14 -15.27 -6.95
CA GLY A 271 -17.49 -16.38 -6.06
C GLY A 271 -18.13 -15.97 -4.72
N PHE A 272 -18.15 -14.68 -4.38
CA PHE A 272 -18.68 -14.19 -3.09
C PHE A 272 -20.18 -13.92 -3.09
N GLY A 273 -20.89 -14.14 -4.22
CA GLY A 273 -22.35 -14.00 -4.30
C GLY A 273 -22.87 -12.56 -4.41
N TYR A 274 -21.99 -11.59 -4.67
CA TYR A 274 -22.37 -10.17 -4.68
C TYR A 274 -23.41 -9.82 -5.76
N PRO A 275 -23.21 -10.19 -7.04
CA PRO A 275 -24.20 -9.93 -8.07
C PRO A 275 -25.51 -10.66 -7.82
N GLU A 276 -25.46 -11.90 -7.31
CA GLU A 276 -26.63 -12.72 -6.99
C GLU A 276 -27.47 -12.12 -5.86
N ALA A 277 -26.82 -11.44 -4.91
CA ALA A 277 -27.48 -10.67 -3.85
C ALA A 277 -27.94 -9.27 -4.31
N GLY A 278 -27.75 -8.92 -5.59
CA GLY A 278 -28.19 -7.66 -6.16
C GLY A 278 -27.21 -6.50 -6.01
N VAL A 279 -25.97 -6.76 -5.56
CA VAL A 279 -24.93 -5.72 -5.41
C VAL A 279 -24.40 -5.30 -6.77
N GLU A 280 -24.40 -3.99 -7.06
CA GLU A 280 -23.87 -3.44 -8.30
C GLU A 280 -22.34 -3.46 -8.32
N MET A 281 -21.82 -3.85 -9.50
CA MET A 281 -20.39 -3.98 -9.76
C MET A 281 -19.95 -3.00 -10.86
N ASP A 282 -18.70 -2.54 -10.77
CA ASP A 282 -17.97 -1.95 -11.90
C ASP A 282 -16.76 -2.85 -12.21
N ARG A 283 -16.91 -3.70 -13.24
CA ARG A 283 -15.99 -4.80 -13.54
C ARG A 283 -15.85 -5.73 -12.31
N ALA A 284 -14.67 -5.76 -11.67
CA ALA A 284 -14.43 -6.55 -10.47
C ALA A 284 -14.68 -5.77 -9.16
N ALA A 285 -14.84 -4.45 -9.21
CA ALA A 285 -15.04 -3.64 -8.00
C ALA A 285 -16.52 -3.53 -7.62
N VAL A 286 -16.82 -3.55 -6.33
CA VAL A 286 -18.16 -3.24 -5.80
C VAL A 286 -18.37 -1.72 -5.85
N ARG A 287 -19.52 -1.29 -6.40
CA ARG A 287 -19.92 0.11 -6.40
C ARG A 287 -20.44 0.56 -5.04
N VAL A 288 -19.93 1.67 -4.55
CA VAL A 288 -20.37 2.31 -3.31
C VAL A 288 -20.58 3.81 -3.50
N ASP A 289 -21.35 4.40 -2.62
CA ASP A 289 -21.41 5.86 -2.48
C ASP A 289 -20.29 6.40 -1.57
N GLU A 290 -20.28 7.71 -1.32
CA GLU A 290 -19.29 8.39 -0.46
C GLU A 290 -19.32 7.97 1.02
N HIS A 291 -20.34 7.21 1.40
CA HIS A 291 -20.57 6.68 2.74
C HIS A 291 -20.32 5.17 2.85
N PHE A 292 -19.75 4.57 1.77
CA PHE A 292 -19.46 3.13 1.61
C PHE A 292 -20.70 2.23 1.53
N ARG A 293 -21.89 2.79 1.26
CA ARG A 293 -23.10 2.02 1.03
C ARG A 293 -23.12 1.49 -0.41
N THR A 294 -23.48 0.24 -0.56
CA THR A 294 -23.84 -0.30 -1.89
C THR A 294 -25.25 0.17 -2.28
N ASN A 295 -25.72 -0.20 -3.47
CA ASN A 295 -27.12 -0.04 -3.89
C ASN A 295 -28.10 -0.91 -3.08
N VAL A 296 -27.61 -1.89 -2.31
CA VAL A 296 -28.42 -2.78 -1.49
C VAL A 296 -28.47 -2.26 -0.05
N PRO A 297 -29.67 -1.91 0.49
CA PRO A 297 -29.77 -1.38 1.85
C PRO A 297 -29.20 -2.35 2.89
N GLY A 298 -28.41 -1.81 3.84
CA GLY A 298 -27.74 -2.57 4.89
C GLY A 298 -26.44 -3.27 4.47
N VAL A 299 -26.06 -3.18 3.18
CA VAL A 299 -24.80 -3.74 2.67
C VAL A 299 -23.82 -2.62 2.34
N TYR A 300 -22.63 -2.71 2.93
CA TYR A 300 -21.50 -1.79 2.76
C TYR A 300 -20.34 -2.53 2.10
N ALA A 301 -19.43 -1.82 1.43
CA ALA A 301 -18.18 -2.40 0.93
C ALA A 301 -17.02 -1.43 1.09
N ILE A 302 -15.82 -1.95 1.35
CA ILE A 302 -14.63 -1.18 1.70
C ILE A 302 -13.33 -1.82 1.17
N GLY A 303 -12.27 -1.04 1.22
CA GLY A 303 -10.91 -1.48 0.89
C GLY A 303 -10.72 -1.82 -0.57
N ASP A 304 -9.76 -2.68 -0.85
CA ASP A 304 -9.40 -3.04 -2.23
C ASP A 304 -10.60 -3.57 -3.05
N LEU A 305 -11.63 -4.08 -2.37
CA LEU A 305 -12.85 -4.57 -3.01
C LEU A 305 -13.60 -3.49 -3.80
N ILE A 306 -13.54 -2.23 -3.35
CA ILE A 306 -14.18 -1.10 -4.04
C ILE A 306 -13.26 -0.43 -5.06
N GLY A 307 -12.00 -0.91 -5.20
CA GLY A 307 -11.00 -0.30 -6.06
C GLY A 307 -10.36 0.96 -5.42
N GLY A 308 -10.03 1.95 -6.24
CA GLY A 308 -9.40 3.19 -5.75
C GLY A 308 -7.92 3.02 -5.41
N MET A 309 -7.49 3.53 -4.24
CA MET A 309 -6.07 3.58 -3.88
C MET A 309 -5.47 2.22 -3.50
N MET A 310 -6.27 1.24 -3.11
CA MET A 310 -5.83 -0.11 -2.69
C MET A 310 -4.65 -0.09 -1.69
N LEU A 311 -4.78 0.71 -0.62
CA LEU A 311 -3.80 0.86 0.45
C LEU A 311 -4.41 0.40 1.78
N ALA A 312 -3.61 -0.27 2.59
CA ALA A 312 -4.07 -0.85 3.87
C ALA A 312 -4.67 0.21 4.82
N HIS A 313 -4.01 1.35 4.99
CA HIS A 313 -4.48 2.45 5.83
C HIS A 313 -5.69 3.19 5.26
N VAL A 314 -5.88 3.17 3.94
CA VAL A 314 -7.12 3.63 3.29
C VAL A 314 -8.27 2.70 3.66
N ALA A 315 -8.07 1.39 3.50
CA ALA A 315 -9.07 0.39 3.87
C ALA A 315 -9.44 0.45 5.37
N GLU A 316 -8.47 0.73 6.26
CA GLU A 316 -8.72 0.91 7.70
C GLU A 316 -9.61 2.12 7.98
N GLU A 317 -9.35 3.26 7.35
CA GLU A 317 -10.19 4.46 7.50
C GLU A 317 -11.59 4.23 6.91
N GLU A 318 -11.68 3.64 5.71
CA GLU A 318 -12.94 3.26 5.09
C GLU A 318 -13.75 2.29 5.99
N GLY A 319 -13.08 1.28 6.56
CA GLY A 319 -13.69 0.34 7.49
C GLY A 319 -14.24 1.00 8.75
N THR A 320 -13.47 1.93 9.32
CA THR A 320 -13.88 2.72 10.47
C THR A 320 -15.12 3.57 10.16
N VAL A 321 -15.10 4.27 9.02
CA VAL A 321 -16.21 5.12 8.58
C VAL A 321 -17.44 4.30 8.22
N ALA A 322 -17.29 3.20 7.48
CA ALA A 322 -18.40 2.31 7.13
C ALA A 322 -19.09 1.72 8.38
N ALA A 323 -18.31 1.31 9.39
CA ALA A 323 -18.84 0.81 10.64
C ALA A 323 -19.63 1.88 11.42
N ARG A 324 -19.12 3.12 11.47
CA ARG A 324 -19.82 4.26 12.08
C ARG A 324 -21.14 4.54 11.37
N ASN A 325 -21.12 4.56 10.05
CA ASN A 325 -22.28 4.80 9.22
C ASN A 325 -23.34 3.69 9.41
N ALA A 326 -22.93 2.43 9.35
CA ALA A 326 -23.83 1.29 9.57
C ALA A 326 -24.49 1.35 10.97
N VAL A 327 -23.71 1.62 12.01
CA VAL A 327 -24.25 1.76 13.38
C VAL A 327 -25.16 2.97 13.51
N ALA A 328 -24.84 4.10 12.87
CA ALA A 328 -25.66 5.29 12.89
C ALA A 328 -27.02 5.05 12.21
N GLU A 329 -27.04 4.39 11.05
CA GLU A 329 -28.27 4.02 10.35
C GLU A 329 -29.14 3.06 11.18
N LEU A 330 -28.55 2.04 11.80
CA LEU A 330 -29.29 1.06 12.62
C LEU A 330 -29.83 1.65 13.94
N LYS A 331 -29.20 2.69 14.48
CA LYS A 331 -29.66 3.36 15.72
C LYS A 331 -30.69 4.45 15.47
N THR A 332 -30.73 5.03 14.27
CA THR A 332 -31.55 6.21 14.00
C THR A 332 -32.95 5.79 13.52
N VAL A 333 -33.98 6.20 14.27
CA VAL A 333 -35.38 5.99 13.93
C VAL A 333 -36.05 7.34 13.65
N GLY A 334 -36.64 7.48 12.47
CA GLY A 334 -37.48 8.63 12.12
C GLY A 334 -36.75 9.91 11.68
N ALA A 335 -35.43 9.91 11.58
CA ALA A 335 -34.62 11.01 11.04
C ALA A 335 -33.51 10.44 10.14
N ALA A 336 -32.94 11.26 9.24
CA ALA A 336 -31.75 10.85 8.50
C ALA A 336 -30.51 10.94 9.41
N PRO A 337 -29.70 9.88 9.54
CA PRO A 337 -28.45 9.92 10.30
C PRO A 337 -27.43 10.87 9.63
N LYS A 338 -26.56 11.47 10.43
CA LYS A 338 -25.39 12.15 9.91
C LYS A 338 -24.34 11.10 9.57
N LEU A 339 -24.04 10.94 8.29
CA LEU A 339 -23.05 10.00 7.79
C LEU A 339 -21.70 10.68 7.60
N GLU A 340 -20.63 9.90 7.75
CA GLU A 340 -19.25 10.32 7.56
C GLU A 340 -18.76 9.90 6.16
N SER A 341 -17.69 10.56 5.69
CA SER A 341 -16.95 10.22 4.46
C SER A 341 -15.46 10.37 4.68
N VAL A 342 -14.66 9.75 3.81
CA VAL A 342 -13.19 9.79 3.88
C VAL A 342 -12.65 10.97 3.07
N ARG A 343 -11.67 11.69 3.62
CA ARG A 343 -10.93 12.74 2.91
C ARG A 343 -9.69 12.13 2.24
N TYR A 344 -9.83 11.66 1.04
CA TYR A 344 -8.74 11.03 0.26
C TYR A 344 -7.62 12.00 -0.14
N ASP A 345 -7.90 13.30 -0.24
CA ASP A 345 -6.94 14.32 -0.64
C ASP A 345 -5.78 14.54 0.35
N CYS A 346 -5.88 14.03 1.56
CA CYS A 346 -4.86 14.14 2.59
C CYS A 346 -4.29 12.78 3.05
N ILE A 347 -4.57 11.69 2.32
CA ILE A 347 -4.02 10.36 2.63
C ILE A 347 -2.69 10.18 1.89
N PRO A 348 -1.60 9.87 2.61
CA PRO A 348 -0.30 9.66 1.99
C PRO A 348 -0.21 8.29 1.30
N ALA A 349 0.58 8.21 0.22
CA ALA A 349 1.00 6.97 -0.41
C ALA A 349 2.53 6.88 -0.37
N CYS A 350 3.06 5.70 -0.05
CA CYS A 350 4.47 5.48 0.22
C CYS A 350 5.06 4.31 -0.57
N VAL A 351 6.33 4.45 -0.96
CA VAL A 351 7.16 3.38 -1.55
C VAL A 351 8.40 3.22 -0.67
N TYR A 352 8.64 2.02 -0.19
CA TYR A 352 9.66 1.72 0.82
C TYR A 352 10.99 1.26 0.17
N THR A 353 11.33 1.87 -0.96
CA THR A 353 12.68 1.75 -1.53
C THR A 353 13.71 2.48 -0.65
N PHE A 354 14.98 2.38 -0.96
CA PHE A 354 15.99 3.25 -0.35
C PHE A 354 16.76 3.95 -1.49
N PRO A 355 16.55 5.29 -1.62
CA PRO A 355 15.74 6.14 -0.75
C PRO A 355 14.22 5.90 -0.86
N GLU A 356 13.51 6.26 0.21
CA GLU A 356 12.05 6.17 0.30
C GLU A 356 11.36 7.22 -0.58
N VAL A 357 10.11 6.91 -0.98
CA VAL A 357 9.25 7.87 -1.68
C VAL A 357 7.94 8.01 -0.91
N ALA A 358 7.49 9.25 -0.70
CA ALA A 358 6.19 9.51 -0.10
C ALA A 358 5.49 10.67 -0.81
N VAL A 359 4.19 10.52 -1.04
CA VAL A 359 3.37 11.53 -1.70
C VAL A 359 2.06 11.73 -0.95
N VAL A 360 1.56 12.95 -0.88
CA VAL A 360 0.23 13.29 -0.37
C VAL A 360 -0.37 14.40 -1.22
N GLY A 361 -1.66 14.29 -1.51
CA GLY A 361 -2.40 15.31 -2.25
C GLY A 361 -1.96 15.44 -3.71
N SER A 362 -1.97 16.68 -4.22
CA SER A 362 -1.76 16.99 -5.62
C SER A 362 -0.38 17.56 -5.89
N THR A 363 0.12 17.28 -7.09
CA THR A 363 1.22 18.08 -7.65
C THR A 363 0.69 19.47 -8.06
N ARG A 364 1.59 20.41 -8.33
CA ARG A 364 1.20 21.71 -8.90
C ARG A 364 0.43 21.53 -10.22
N ASP A 365 0.86 20.59 -11.05
CA ASP A 365 0.29 20.40 -12.39
C ASP A 365 -1.10 19.74 -12.29
N SER A 366 -1.28 18.73 -11.46
CA SER A 366 -2.61 18.13 -11.20
C SER A 366 -3.57 19.06 -10.45
N ALA A 367 -3.05 19.97 -9.61
CA ALA A 367 -3.85 21.03 -9.00
C ALA A 367 -4.37 22.02 -10.05
N LYS A 368 -3.52 22.39 -11.03
CA LYS A 368 -3.91 23.26 -12.15
C LYS A 368 -5.02 22.65 -13.02
N GLU A 369 -4.97 21.35 -13.29
CA GLU A 369 -6.03 20.63 -14.01
C GLU A 369 -7.38 20.73 -13.30
N ARG A 370 -7.36 20.85 -11.97
CA ARG A 370 -8.56 21.05 -11.13
C ARG A 370 -8.90 22.52 -10.89
N GLY A 371 -8.25 23.45 -11.61
CA GLY A 371 -8.52 24.90 -11.53
C GLY A 371 -7.89 25.58 -10.31
N ILE A 372 -6.94 24.93 -9.62
CA ILE A 372 -6.24 25.50 -8.46
C ILE A 372 -4.88 26.05 -8.93
N GLU A 373 -4.70 27.38 -8.81
CA GLU A 373 -3.40 28.00 -9.08
C GLU A 373 -2.49 27.78 -7.86
N ALA A 374 -1.45 26.94 -8.03
CA ALA A 374 -0.52 26.59 -6.96
C ALA A 374 0.92 26.98 -7.28
N VAL A 375 1.64 27.46 -6.28
CA VAL A 375 3.11 27.59 -6.29
C VAL A 375 3.76 26.27 -5.89
N GLN A 376 5.00 26.08 -6.31
CA GLN A 376 5.78 24.91 -5.93
C GLN A 376 7.12 25.35 -5.34
N ALA A 377 7.46 24.76 -4.21
CA ALA A 377 8.73 24.93 -3.52
C ALA A 377 9.48 23.60 -3.46
N VAL A 378 10.80 23.65 -3.48
CA VAL A 378 11.64 22.45 -3.41
C VAL A 378 12.80 22.72 -2.45
N ALA A 379 12.91 21.88 -1.43
CA ALA A 379 14.06 21.82 -0.54
C ALA A 379 14.82 20.50 -0.75
N LYS A 380 16.16 20.56 -0.77
CA LYS A 380 17.01 19.39 -0.99
C LYS A 380 17.59 18.87 0.32
N PHE A 381 17.69 17.56 0.48
CA PHE A 381 18.35 16.93 1.63
C PHE A 381 19.84 17.28 1.70
N ALA A 382 20.49 17.59 0.57
CA ALA A 382 21.86 18.11 0.54
C ALA A 382 22.10 19.42 1.35
N ALA A 383 21.03 20.12 1.73
CA ALA A 383 21.10 21.27 2.63
C ALA A 383 20.76 20.94 4.10
N ASN A 384 20.54 19.68 4.42
CA ASN A 384 20.15 19.24 5.76
C ASN A 384 21.31 18.52 6.45
N GLY A 385 21.76 19.08 7.60
CA GLY A 385 22.92 18.55 8.32
C GLY A 385 22.73 17.13 8.86
N LYS A 386 21.51 16.75 9.23
CA LYS A 386 21.21 15.38 9.73
C LYS A 386 21.30 14.38 8.58
N ALA A 387 20.66 14.65 7.44
CA ALA A 387 20.72 13.79 6.26
C ALA A 387 22.16 13.62 5.75
N LEU A 388 22.94 14.71 5.70
CA LEU A 388 24.37 14.62 5.34
C LEU A 388 25.17 13.77 6.33
N GLY A 389 24.91 13.93 7.64
CA GLY A 389 25.57 13.12 8.68
C GLY A 389 25.23 11.61 8.61
N GLU A 390 24.08 11.27 8.05
CA GLU A 390 23.64 9.89 7.80
C GLU A 390 24.14 9.35 6.44
N GLY A 391 24.83 10.18 5.63
CA GLY A 391 25.25 9.79 4.29
C GLY A 391 24.10 9.75 3.27
N GLU A 392 22.95 10.38 3.58
CA GLU A 392 21.72 10.36 2.81
C GLU A 392 21.30 11.77 2.33
N GLY A 393 22.27 12.55 1.84
CA GLY A 393 22.06 13.92 1.38
C GLY A 393 21.33 14.04 0.04
N GLU A 394 20.97 12.95 -0.60
CA GLU A 394 20.27 12.96 -1.88
C GLU A 394 18.77 13.03 -1.74
N GLY A 395 18.08 13.54 -2.78
CA GLY A 395 16.65 13.68 -2.80
C GLY A 395 16.15 15.07 -2.43
N PHE A 396 14.82 15.18 -2.22
CA PHE A 396 14.14 16.46 -2.03
C PHE A 396 12.77 16.31 -1.40
N VAL A 397 12.29 17.42 -0.82
CA VAL A 397 10.89 17.68 -0.50
C VAL A 397 10.35 18.68 -1.51
N GLN A 398 9.27 18.36 -2.18
CA GLN A 398 8.55 19.22 -3.12
C GLN A 398 7.15 19.51 -2.56
N LEU A 399 6.90 20.75 -2.15
CA LEU A 399 5.64 21.20 -1.54
C LEU A 399 4.89 22.11 -2.52
N ALA A 400 3.58 21.86 -2.67
CA ALA A 400 2.68 22.68 -3.46
C ALA A 400 1.66 23.37 -2.55
N ALA A 401 1.51 24.72 -2.70
CA ALA A 401 0.56 25.52 -1.95
C ALA A 401 -0.26 26.41 -2.90
N GLU A 402 -1.54 26.58 -2.62
CA GLU A 402 -2.45 27.43 -3.37
C GLU A 402 -2.05 28.88 -3.24
N LYS A 403 -1.96 29.58 -4.35
CA LYS A 403 -1.56 30.98 -4.42
C LYS A 403 -2.61 31.88 -3.76
N GLY A 404 -2.16 32.85 -2.98
CA GLY A 404 -3.00 33.81 -2.26
C GLY A 404 -3.58 33.27 -0.95
N THR A 405 -3.88 31.97 -0.83
CA THR A 405 -4.43 31.39 0.41
C THR A 405 -3.37 30.70 1.28
N GLY A 406 -2.33 30.18 0.65
CA GLY A 406 -1.32 29.36 1.33
C GLY A 406 -1.79 27.95 1.72
N ARG A 407 -2.99 27.55 1.33
CA ARG A 407 -3.51 26.19 1.58
C ARG A 407 -2.58 25.16 0.93
N ILE A 408 -2.11 24.20 1.70
CA ILE A 408 -1.27 23.11 1.19
C ILE A 408 -2.13 22.21 0.32
N VAL A 409 -1.73 22.00 -0.94
CA VAL A 409 -2.44 21.15 -1.89
C VAL A 409 -1.78 19.81 -2.12
N GLY A 410 -0.52 19.67 -1.74
CA GLY A 410 0.17 18.40 -1.73
C GLY A 410 1.68 18.51 -1.52
N CYS A 411 2.29 17.35 -1.29
CA CYS A 411 3.73 17.21 -1.07
C CYS A 411 4.23 15.91 -1.68
N GLN A 412 5.43 15.92 -2.23
CA GLN A 412 6.15 14.76 -2.70
C GLN A 412 7.56 14.78 -2.11
N ILE A 413 8.00 13.64 -1.58
CA ILE A 413 9.30 13.47 -0.94
C ILE A 413 10.00 12.27 -1.57
N VAL A 414 11.23 12.44 -1.94
CA VAL A 414 12.16 11.34 -2.28
C VAL A 414 13.39 11.54 -1.42
N GLY A 415 13.71 10.59 -0.56
CA GLY A 415 14.86 10.71 0.33
C GLY A 415 14.70 9.98 1.66
N PRO A 416 15.61 10.21 2.62
CA PRO A 416 15.60 9.54 3.91
C PRO A 416 14.34 9.89 4.71
N HIS A 417 13.79 8.87 5.37
CA HIS A 417 12.61 9.00 6.24
C HIS A 417 11.38 9.63 5.57
N ALA A 418 11.28 9.57 4.23
CA ALA A 418 10.17 10.18 3.49
C ALA A 418 8.82 9.66 3.98
N VAL A 419 8.72 8.36 4.26
CA VAL A 419 7.49 7.70 4.72
C VAL A 419 7.07 8.13 6.13
N GLU A 420 7.98 8.67 6.94
CA GLU A 420 7.70 9.18 8.27
C GLU A 420 7.38 10.68 8.23
N ILE A 421 8.21 11.50 7.58
CA ILE A 421 8.07 12.95 7.60
C ILE A 421 6.90 13.48 6.75
N ILE A 422 6.38 12.70 5.80
CA ILE A 422 5.19 13.06 5.02
C ILE A 422 3.96 13.29 5.89
N HIS A 423 3.89 12.64 7.05
CA HIS A 423 2.75 12.73 7.95
C HIS A 423 2.57 14.12 8.56
N GLU A 424 3.63 14.91 8.71
CA GLU A 424 3.54 16.31 9.12
C GLU A 424 2.70 17.11 8.12
N VAL A 425 2.93 16.89 6.83
CA VAL A 425 2.15 17.54 5.77
C VAL A 425 0.73 16.98 5.69
N ALA A 426 0.55 15.67 5.86
CA ALA A 426 -0.78 15.04 5.88
C ALA A 426 -1.64 15.60 7.02
N VAL A 427 -1.08 15.79 8.23
CA VAL A 427 -1.76 16.43 9.38
C VAL A 427 -2.11 17.87 9.05
N ALA A 428 -1.18 18.64 8.47
CA ALA A 428 -1.43 20.01 8.07
C ALA A 428 -2.60 20.10 7.05
N MET A 429 -2.61 19.24 6.04
CA MET A 429 -3.69 19.18 5.05
C MET A 429 -5.02 18.72 5.66
N ARG A 430 -5.00 17.74 6.54
CA ARG A 430 -6.23 17.21 7.19
C ARG A 430 -6.95 18.26 8.03
N HIS A 431 -6.20 19.17 8.66
CA HIS A 431 -6.70 20.21 9.55
C HIS A 431 -6.68 21.60 8.92
N ASP A 432 -6.52 21.70 7.59
CA ASP A 432 -6.52 22.94 6.83
C ASP A 432 -5.51 23.99 7.36
N ILE A 433 -4.37 23.50 7.88
CA ILE A 433 -3.24 24.33 8.29
C ILE A 433 -2.53 24.81 7.01
N ASP A 434 -2.34 26.12 6.87
CA ASP A 434 -1.67 26.69 5.71
C ASP A 434 -0.14 26.61 5.81
N VAL A 435 0.53 26.86 4.69
CA VAL A 435 1.96 26.75 4.57
C VAL A 435 2.76 27.71 5.48
N ARG A 436 2.17 28.85 5.89
CA ARG A 436 2.82 29.81 6.80
C ARG A 436 2.97 29.21 8.18
N HIS A 437 1.90 28.60 8.70
CA HIS A 437 1.93 27.94 10.01
C HIS A 437 2.94 26.79 10.05
N LEU A 438 3.04 26.03 8.95
CA LEU A 438 4.07 24.98 8.82
C LEU A 438 5.48 25.58 8.80
N ALA A 439 5.68 26.68 8.08
CA ALA A 439 6.96 27.40 8.03
C ALA A 439 7.38 28.03 9.39
N GLU A 440 6.41 28.51 10.17
CA GLU A 440 6.63 29.11 11.49
C GLU A 440 6.84 28.06 12.61
N THR A 441 6.45 26.80 12.35
CA THR A 441 6.63 25.72 13.33
C THR A 441 8.11 25.48 13.62
N VAL A 442 8.46 25.43 14.91
CA VAL A 442 9.84 25.19 15.35
C VAL A 442 10.13 23.70 15.24
N HIS A 443 11.08 23.34 14.38
CA HIS A 443 11.58 21.98 14.25
C HIS A 443 12.79 21.77 15.16
N ALA A 444 12.93 20.61 15.73
CA ALA A 444 14.13 20.24 16.47
C ALA A 444 15.35 20.19 15.53
N HIS A 445 16.51 20.65 16.03
CA HIS A 445 17.76 20.63 15.28
C HIS A 445 18.79 19.72 15.97
N PRO A 446 19.50 18.83 15.22
CA PRO A 446 19.32 18.55 13.81
C PRO A 446 18.29 17.41 13.58
N THR A 447 17.38 17.58 12.65
CA THR A 447 16.43 16.54 12.21
C THR A 447 16.22 16.56 10.71
N VAL A 448 15.82 15.42 10.15
CA VAL A 448 15.47 15.32 8.72
C VAL A 448 14.21 16.12 8.40
N SER A 449 13.26 16.24 9.34
CA SER A 449 12.00 16.98 9.19
C SER A 449 12.21 18.49 8.85
N GLU A 450 13.38 19.07 9.20
CA GLU A 450 13.68 20.46 8.86
C GLU A 450 13.59 20.75 7.35
N VAL A 451 13.74 19.72 6.49
CA VAL A 451 13.62 19.87 5.03
C VAL A 451 12.20 20.23 4.63
N VAL A 452 11.18 19.70 5.35
CA VAL A 452 9.77 20.08 5.17
C VAL A 452 9.58 21.56 5.49
N LYS A 453 10.14 22.02 6.62
CA LYS A 453 10.12 23.45 6.99
C LYS A 453 10.78 24.33 5.93
N PHE A 454 11.93 23.93 5.38
CA PHE A 454 12.61 24.71 4.35
C PHE A 454 11.75 24.83 3.09
N ALA A 455 11.08 23.74 2.68
CA ALA A 455 10.13 23.78 1.58
C ALA A 455 8.91 24.68 1.91
N ALA A 456 8.40 24.65 3.14
CA ALA A 456 7.30 25.48 3.57
C ALA A 456 7.67 26.99 3.58
N LEU A 457 8.86 27.36 4.04
CA LEU A 457 9.38 28.72 4.00
C LEU A 457 9.45 29.27 2.56
N ASP A 458 9.98 28.47 1.63
CA ASP A 458 10.05 28.86 0.22
C ASP A 458 8.66 28.96 -0.42
N ALA A 459 7.75 28.03 -0.10
CA ALA A 459 6.37 28.08 -0.58
C ALA A 459 5.60 29.29 -0.03
N ALA A 460 5.74 29.60 1.26
CA ALA A 460 5.13 30.78 1.88
C ALA A 460 5.59 32.09 1.22
N ALA A 461 6.89 32.20 0.93
CA ALA A 461 7.43 33.36 0.22
C ALA A 461 6.89 33.50 -1.22
N LYS A 462 6.56 32.39 -1.89
CA LYS A 462 6.08 32.36 -3.27
C LYS A 462 4.57 32.49 -3.41
N CYS A 463 3.78 32.11 -2.38
CA CYS A 463 2.32 32.08 -2.49
C CYS A 463 1.68 33.45 -2.51
N GLY A 464 2.35 34.47 -1.98
CA GLY A 464 1.78 35.83 -1.85
C GLY A 464 0.66 35.90 -0.80
N CYS A 465 0.71 35.03 0.20
CA CYS A 465 -0.26 34.91 1.26
C CYS A 465 0.24 35.56 2.58
#